data_c058b87aae90ae61fb0f93322389e843
#
_entry.id   c058b87aae90ae61fb0f93322389e843
#
_cell.length_a   1.000
_cell.length_b   1.000
_cell.length_c   1.000
_cell.angle_alpha   90.00
_cell.angle_beta   90.00
_cell.angle_gamma   90.00
#
_symmetry.space_group_name_H-M   'P 1'
#
loop_
_entity.id
_entity.type
_entity.pdbx_description
1 polymer ?
#
loop_
_entity_poly.entity_id
_entity_poly.type
_entity_poly.pdbx_seq_one_letter_code
_entity_poly.pdbx_strand_id
1 'polypeptide(L)'
;MIRESQKYRTDVIQHNLINMANLVKEQLKDSMRALKERDYELATNTIKKDDEVDNLQKVIEEECIKFIATSQPLAKDLRRVFTASKIVTDLERMADHAVDICKFAKEAENETYISEAKKLWIMEDKIQNMISEAMEAFKERDAEKAYDICKLDDEVDLLYKEVFKDTINYIKNDETKVDVGTKLLFVSKYLERIGDHVTNICEWIIFSKNGEYVDLNE
;
A
#
# COMPACT_ATOMS: atom_id res chain seq x y z
N MET A 1 35.70 -5.37 7.37
CA MET A 1 35.59 -4.19 6.48
C MET A 1 34.57 -4.41 5.34
N ILE A 2 34.78 -5.27 4.33
CA ILE A 2 33.85 -5.41 3.19
C ILE A 2 32.45 -5.88 3.66
N ARG A 3 32.34 -6.92 4.47
CA ARG A 3 31.06 -7.43 4.99
C ARG A 3 30.33 -6.42 5.90
N GLU A 4 31.03 -5.66 6.67
CA GLU A 4 30.44 -4.61 7.53
C GLU A 4 29.86 -3.48 6.68
N SER A 5 30.58 -3.07 5.63
CA SER A 5 30.07 -2.08 4.65
C SER A 5 28.82 -2.58 3.91
N GLN A 6 28.80 -3.87 3.51
CA GLN A 6 27.64 -4.48 2.88
C GLN A 6 26.43 -4.52 3.83
N LYS A 7 26.66 -4.93 5.10
CA LYS A 7 25.61 -4.94 6.12
C LYS A 7 25.04 -3.54 6.34
N TYR A 8 25.90 -2.55 6.53
CA TYR A 8 25.47 -1.15 6.72
C TYR A 8 24.57 -0.67 5.57
N ARG A 9 24.92 -0.94 4.32
CA ARG A 9 24.12 -0.52 3.16
C ARG A 9 22.77 -1.22 3.10
N THR A 10 22.71 -2.53 3.37
CA THR A 10 21.44 -3.25 3.44
C THR A 10 20.55 -2.76 4.57
N ASP A 11 21.13 -2.36 5.69
CA ASP A 11 20.40 -1.80 6.82
C ASP A 11 19.83 -0.40 6.48
N VAL A 12 20.55 0.41 5.70
CA VAL A 12 20.08 1.71 5.18
C VAL A 12 18.89 1.51 4.22
N ILE A 13 18.98 0.58 3.27
CA ILE A 13 17.89 0.25 2.33
C ILE A 13 16.65 -0.20 3.13
N GLN A 14 16.83 -1.11 4.09
CA GLN A 14 15.74 -1.59 4.93
C GLN A 14 15.09 -0.48 5.74
N HIS A 15 15.88 0.41 6.34
CA HIS A 15 15.39 1.56 7.10
C HIS A 15 14.55 2.50 6.22
N ASN A 16 15.04 2.84 5.04
CA ASN A 16 14.33 3.71 4.11
C ASN A 16 13.02 3.09 3.62
N LEU A 17 12.98 1.76 3.36
CA LEU A 17 11.75 1.06 3.02
C LEU A 17 10.70 1.12 4.13
N ILE A 18 11.12 0.91 5.39
CA ILE A 18 10.21 1.02 6.54
C ILE A 18 9.69 2.46 6.68
N ASN A 19 10.53 3.46 6.46
CA ASN A 19 10.11 4.86 6.49
C ASN A 19 9.10 5.17 5.37
N MET A 20 9.35 4.68 4.14
CA MET A 20 8.43 4.83 3.02
C MET A 20 7.08 4.18 3.31
N ALA A 21 7.06 2.96 3.85
CA ALA A 21 5.82 2.28 4.24
C ALA A 21 5.04 3.06 5.30
N ASN A 22 5.72 3.71 6.26
CA ASN A 22 5.06 4.55 7.25
C ASN A 22 4.44 5.81 6.61
N LEU A 23 5.10 6.43 5.62
CA LEU A 23 4.53 7.55 4.87
C LEU A 23 3.30 7.12 4.08
N VAL A 24 3.36 5.98 3.39
CA VAL A 24 2.23 5.42 2.64
C VAL A 24 1.04 5.14 3.57
N LYS A 25 1.30 4.57 4.75
CA LYS A 25 0.25 4.38 5.77
C LYS A 25 -0.37 5.69 6.23
N GLU A 26 0.44 6.72 6.47
CA GLU A 26 -0.04 8.04 6.85
C GLU A 26 -0.88 8.66 5.72
N GLN A 27 -0.42 8.57 4.46
CA GLN A 27 -1.17 9.05 3.29
C GLN A 27 -2.51 8.33 3.14
N LEU A 28 -2.55 7.01 3.26
CA LEU A 28 -3.80 6.24 3.21
C LEU A 28 -4.76 6.68 4.32
N LYS A 29 -4.29 6.81 5.54
CA LYS A 29 -5.09 7.28 6.67
C LYS A 29 -5.63 8.69 6.45
N ASP A 30 -4.77 9.61 6.01
CA ASP A 30 -5.13 11.00 5.78
C ASP A 30 -6.11 11.13 4.59
N SER A 31 -5.94 10.33 3.52
CA SER A 31 -6.85 10.30 2.37
C SER A 31 -8.26 9.85 2.78
N MET A 32 -8.36 8.78 3.57
CA MET A 32 -9.62 8.26 4.06
C MET A 32 -10.27 9.21 5.08
N ARG A 33 -9.47 9.85 5.93
CA ARG A 33 -9.97 10.89 6.85
C ARG A 33 -10.49 12.11 6.08
N ALA A 34 -9.74 12.59 5.08
CA ALA A 34 -10.17 13.70 4.23
C ALA A 34 -11.50 13.41 3.51
N LEU A 35 -11.66 12.17 3.02
CA LEU A 35 -12.91 11.71 2.42
C LEU A 35 -14.06 11.70 3.45
N LYS A 36 -13.82 11.18 4.65
CA LYS A 36 -14.82 11.05 5.72
C LYS A 36 -15.28 12.41 6.27
N GLU A 37 -14.33 13.29 6.51
CA GLU A 37 -14.55 14.60 7.14
C GLU A 37 -14.82 15.70 6.12
N ARG A 38 -14.68 15.39 4.81
CA ARG A 38 -14.75 16.34 3.69
C ARG A 38 -13.74 17.48 3.84
N ASP A 39 -12.56 17.11 4.28
CA ASP A 39 -11.47 18.05 4.51
C ASP A 39 -10.66 18.26 3.23
N TYR A 40 -11.04 19.28 2.47
CA TYR A 40 -10.37 19.67 1.23
C TYR A 40 -8.91 20.07 1.44
N GLU A 41 -8.59 20.71 2.57
CA GLU A 41 -7.24 21.16 2.89
C GLU A 41 -6.36 19.95 3.20
N LEU A 42 -6.85 19.01 4.01
CA LEU A 42 -6.17 17.76 4.30
C LEU A 42 -5.91 16.97 3.01
N ALA A 43 -6.93 16.79 2.15
CA ALA A 43 -6.76 16.11 0.86
C ALA A 43 -5.67 16.78 0.00
N THR A 44 -5.67 18.11 -0.08
CA THR A 44 -4.67 18.84 -0.86
C THR A 44 -3.26 18.70 -0.28
N ASN A 45 -3.12 18.69 1.04
CA ASN A 45 -1.84 18.54 1.70
C ASN A 45 -1.31 17.10 1.56
N THR A 46 -2.19 16.11 1.63
CA THR A 46 -1.83 14.68 1.43
C THR A 46 -1.34 14.43 0.00
N ILE A 47 -2.00 15.01 -1.02
CA ILE A 47 -1.51 14.94 -2.41
C ILE A 47 -0.10 15.53 -2.55
N LYS A 48 0.21 16.65 -1.88
CA LYS A 48 1.55 17.25 -1.94
C LYS A 48 2.62 16.44 -1.22
N LYS A 49 2.25 15.70 -0.19
CA LYS A 49 3.17 14.80 0.53
C LYS A 49 3.63 13.61 -0.32
N ASP A 50 2.95 13.31 -1.41
CA ASP A 50 3.32 12.25 -2.34
C ASP A 50 4.73 12.42 -2.93
N ASP A 51 5.15 13.67 -3.15
CA ASP A 51 6.52 13.99 -3.54
C ASP A 51 7.58 13.39 -2.58
N GLU A 52 7.25 13.18 -1.30
CA GLU A 52 8.17 12.58 -0.32
C GLU A 52 8.32 11.07 -0.56
N VAL A 53 7.24 10.38 -0.94
CA VAL A 53 7.26 8.95 -1.31
C VAL A 53 8.04 8.76 -2.59
N ASP A 54 7.80 9.58 -3.62
CA ASP A 54 8.54 9.57 -4.89
C ASP A 54 10.04 9.79 -4.70
N ASN A 55 10.40 10.70 -3.81
CA ASN A 55 11.80 10.97 -3.52
C ASN A 55 12.46 9.79 -2.80
N LEU A 56 11.77 9.16 -1.84
CA LEU A 56 12.27 7.97 -1.17
C LEU A 56 12.40 6.78 -2.12
N GLN A 57 11.48 6.59 -3.05
CA GLN A 57 11.59 5.59 -4.11
C GLN A 57 12.93 5.75 -4.85
N LYS A 58 13.20 6.93 -5.38
CA LYS A 58 14.43 7.22 -6.13
C LYS A 58 15.69 6.95 -5.30
N VAL A 59 15.68 7.35 -4.03
CA VAL A 59 16.80 7.13 -3.10
C VAL A 59 17.04 5.64 -2.87
N ILE A 60 15.97 4.86 -2.62
CA ILE A 60 16.07 3.42 -2.35
C ILE A 60 16.57 2.69 -3.61
N GLU A 61 16.01 2.99 -4.77
CA GLU A 61 16.41 2.39 -6.05
C GLU A 61 17.90 2.70 -6.36
N GLU A 62 18.34 3.94 -6.15
CA GLU A 62 19.73 4.31 -6.34
C GLU A 62 20.67 3.57 -5.38
N GLU A 63 20.29 3.41 -4.11
CA GLU A 63 21.08 2.63 -3.14
C GLU A 63 21.11 1.13 -3.49
N CYS A 64 20.02 0.57 -4.03
CA CYS A 64 20.00 -0.81 -4.55
C CYS A 64 20.98 -0.98 -5.70
N ILE A 65 20.96 -0.08 -6.68
CA ILE A 65 21.88 -0.09 -7.83
C ILE A 65 23.33 0.04 -7.36
N LYS A 66 23.63 1.00 -6.50
CA LYS A 66 24.97 1.22 -5.92
C LYS A 66 25.45 -0.03 -5.17
N PHE A 67 24.58 -0.67 -4.39
CA PHE A 67 24.94 -1.89 -3.68
C PHE A 67 25.34 -3.01 -4.65
N ILE A 68 24.53 -3.26 -5.68
CA ILE A 68 24.80 -4.30 -6.69
C ILE A 68 26.13 -4.02 -7.42
N ALA A 69 26.31 -2.77 -7.88
CA ALA A 69 27.48 -2.38 -8.67
C ALA A 69 28.79 -2.44 -7.89
N THR A 70 28.77 -2.17 -6.58
CA THR A 70 30.01 -2.00 -5.81
C THR A 70 30.35 -3.12 -4.84
N SER A 71 29.37 -3.99 -4.53
CA SER A 71 29.52 -4.94 -3.40
C SER A 71 29.77 -6.38 -3.81
N GLN A 72 29.63 -6.76 -5.09
CA GLN A 72 29.71 -8.15 -5.57
C GLN A 72 28.91 -9.10 -4.65
N PRO A 73 27.58 -8.89 -4.50
CA PRO A 73 26.78 -9.59 -3.51
C PRO A 73 26.67 -11.10 -3.79
N LEU A 74 26.61 -11.91 -2.76
CA LEU A 74 26.22 -13.30 -2.89
C LEU A 74 24.74 -13.42 -3.27
N ALA A 75 24.33 -14.55 -3.83
CA ALA A 75 22.97 -14.76 -4.33
C ALA A 75 21.88 -14.35 -3.32
N LYS A 76 22.07 -14.63 -2.04
CA LYS A 76 21.14 -14.28 -0.97
C LYS A 76 21.06 -12.75 -0.74
N ASP A 77 22.18 -12.01 -0.83
CA ASP A 77 22.22 -10.57 -0.63
C ASP A 77 21.68 -9.85 -1.87
N LEU A 78 21.93 -10.42 -3.05
CA LEU A 78 21.35 -9.94 -4.31
C LEU A 78 19.82 -10.06 -4.28
N ARG A 79 19.26 -11.22 -3.85
CA ARG A 79 17.82 -11.40 -3.72
C ARG A 79 17.20 -10.36 -2.77
N ARG A 80 17.85 -10.07 -1.64
CA ARG A 80 17.35 -9.05 -0.69
C ARG A 80 17.22 -7.67 -1.31
N VAL A 81 18.26 -7.24 -2.02
CA VAL A 81 18.26 -5.91 -2.63
C VAL A 81 17.29 -5.87 -3.82
N PHE A 82 17.20 -6.94 -4.59
CA PHE A 82 16.21 -7.05 -5.65
C PHE A 82 14.77 -7.01 -5.09
N THR A 83 14.50 -7.74 -4.01
CA THR A 83 13.22 -7.68 -3.29
C THR A 83 12.92 -6.26 -2.81
N ALA A 84 13.91 -5.55 -2.24
CA ALA A 84 13.74 -4.18 -1.80
C ALA A 84 13.30 -3.24 -2.95
N SER A 85 13.90 -3.40 -4.14
CA SER A 85 13.52 -2.60 -5.32
C SER A 85 12.13 -2.94 -5.86
N LYS A 86 11.60 -4.14 -5.58
CA LYS A 86 10.23 -4.52 -5.93
C LYS A 86 9.22 -3.95 -4.92
N ILE A 87 9.50 -4.12 -3.64
CA ILE A 87 8.66 -3.58 -2.56
C ILE A 87 8.51 -2.06 -2.71
N VAL A 88 9.56 -1.34 -3.09
CA VAL A 88 9.51 0.11 -3.26
C VAL A 88 8.50 0.52 -4.35
N THR A 89 8.41 -0.27 -5.42
CA THR A 89 7.42 -0.03 -6.49
C THR A 89 5.99 -0.26 -6.01
N ASP A 90 5.75 -1.34 -5.24
CA ASP A 90 4.42 -1.60 -4.68
C ASP A 90 4.00 -0.52 -3.69
N LEU A 91 4.92 -0.03 -2.85
CA LEU A 91 4.64 1.08 -1.91
C LEU A 91 4.29 2.39 -2.64
N GLU A 92 4.97 2.71 -3.74
CA GLU A 92 4.63 3.89 -4.55
C GLU A 92 3.24 3.75 -5.18
N ARG A 93 2.89 2.57 -5.72
CA ARG A 93 1.55 2.33 -6.25
C ARG A 93 0.45 2.46 -5.19
N MET A 94 0.72 2.05 -3.97
CA MET A 94 -0.22 2.24 -2.85
C MET A 94 -0.40 3.73 -2.53
N ALA A 95 0.67 4.55 -2.58
CA ALA A 95 0.61 6.00 -2.41
C ALA A 95 -0.20 6.65 -3.54
N ASP A 96 0.03 6.28 -4.80
CA ASP A 96 -0.77 6.71 -5.95
C ASP A 96 -2.27 6.51 -5.72
N HIS A 97 -2.68 5.34 -5.20
CA HIS A 97 -4.08 5.06 -4.89
C HIS A 97 -4.61 5.91 -3.74
N ALA A 98 -3.80 6.23 -2.72
CA ALA A 98 -4.18 7.17 -1.67
C ALA A 98 -4.37 8.60 -2.22
N VAL A 99 -3.54 9.03 -3.17
CA VAL A 99 -3.70 10.30 -3.90
C VAL A 99 -5.00 10.30 -4.70
N ASP A 100 -5.36 9.20 -5.36
CA ASP A 100 -6.61 9.10 -6.11
C ASP A 100 -7.84 9.20 -5.17
N ILE A 101 -7.78 8.58 -3.98
CA ILE A 101 -8.83 8.77 -2.95
C ILE A 101 -8.93 10.25 -2.54
N CYS A 102 -7.81 10.97 -2.36
CA CYS A 102 -7.82 12.40 -2.07
C CYS A 102 -8.46 13.24 -3.18
N LYS A 103 -8.26 12.87 -4.46
CA LYS A 103 -8.94 13.56 -5.59
C LYS A 103 -10.45 13.44 -5.47
N PHE A 104 -10.97 12.24 -5.13
CA PHE A 104 -12.40 12.06 -4.87
C PHE A 104 -12.87 12.82 -3.63
N ALA A 105 -12.09 12.86 -2.56
CA ALA A 105 -12.43 13.66 -1.38
C ALA A 105 -12.62 15.16 -1.71
N LYS A 106 -11.81 15.68 -2.64
CA LYS A 106 -11.92 17.07 -3.11
C LYS A 106 -13.18 17.35 -3.94
N GLU A 107 -13.70 16.34 -4.62
CA GLU A 107 -14.91 16.46 -5.45
C GLU A 107 -16.21 16.21 -4.67
N ALA A 108 -16.11 15.65 -3.46
CA ALA A 108 -17.24 15.19 -2.66
C ALA A 108 -17.84 16.26 -1.70
N GLU A 109 -17.61 17.53 -1.93
CA GLU A 109 -17.85 18.66 -1.00
C GLU A 109 -19.29 18.75 -0.45
N ASN A 110 -20.31 18.17 -1.12
CA ASN A 110 -21.72 18.30 -0.75
C ASN A 110 -22.46 16.99 -0.44
N GLU A 111 -21.76 15.87 -0.27
CA GLU A 111 -22.42 14.57 -0.29
C GLU A 111 -22.55 13.90 1.09
N THR A 112 -23.80 13.58 1.49
CA THR A 112 -24.13 13.03 2.83
C THR A 112 -23.86 11.53 3.01
N TYR A 113 -23.68 10.79 1.92
CA TYR A 113 -23.62 9.33 1.92
C TYR A 113 -22.30 8.73 2.44
N ILE A 114 -21.20 9.46 2.40
CA ILE A 114 -19.88 8.93 2.74
C ILE A 114 -19.82 8.41 4.19
N SER A 115 -20.57 9.05 5.11
CA SER A 115 -20.64 8.61 6.51
C SER A 115 -21.27 7.23 6.71
N GLU A 116 -22.06 6.74 5.75
CA GLU A 116 -22.75 5.45 5.82
C GLU A 116 -21.93 4.29 5.25
N ALA A 117 -20.87 4.59 4.51
CA ALA A 117 -19.99 3.60 3.90
C ALA A 117 -19.02 2.95 4.92
N LYS A 118 -19.56 2.45 6.05
CA LYS A 118 -18.76 1.91 7.16
C LYS A 118 -17.75 0.85 6.75
N LYS A 119 -18.07 0.07 5.72
CA LYS A 119 -17.18 -1.01 5.24
C LYS A 119 -15.88 -0.49 4.64
N LEU A 120 -15.87 0.72 4.05
CA LEU A 120 -14.64 1.34 3.54
C LEU A 120 -13.64 1.62 4.69
N TRP A 121 -14.14 2.04 5.84
CA TRP A 121 -13.29 2.27 7.01
C TRP A 121 -12.75 0.97 7.59
N ILE A 122 -13.53 -0.11 7.54
CA ILE A 122 -13.08 -1.45 7.96
C ILE A 122 -12.01 -1.97 6.99
N MET A 123 -12.18 -1.75 5.68
CA MET A 123 -11.15 -2.10 4.68
C MET A 123 -9.85 -1.35 4.96
N GLU A 124 -9.93 -0.03 5.19
CA GLU A 124 -8.75 0.79 5.49
C GLU A 124 -8.02 0.29 6.74
N ASP A 125 -8.73 0.05 7.84
CA ASP A 125 -8.13 -0.47 9.08
C ASP A 125 -7.41 -1.81 8.86
N LYS A 126 -8.01 -2.73 8.08
CA LYS A 126 -7.39 -4.03 7.74
C LYS A 126 -6.12 -3.84 6.92
N ILE A 127 -6.17 -3.01 5.89
CA ILE A 127 -5.02 -2.72 5.02
C ILE A 127 -3.89 -2.08 5.84
N GLN A 128 -4.19 -1.14 6.75
CA GLN A 128 -3.21 -0.53 7.65
C GLN A 128 -2.48 -1.58 8.50
N ASN A 129 -3.22 -2.58 8.97
CA ASN A 129 -2.65 -3.70 9.71
C ASN A 129 -1.78 -4.59 8.82
N MET A 130 -2.28 -4.97 7.64
CA MET A 130 -1.54 -5.78 6.66
C MET A 130 -0.21 -5.14 6.28
N ILE A 131 -0.18 -3.82 5.99
CA ILE A 131 1.07 -3.09 5.70
C ILE A 131 2.05 -3.20 6.87
N SER A 132 1.55 -3.00 8.09
CA SER A 132 2.38 -3.03 9.30
C SER A 132 3.02 -4.40 9.49
N GLU A 133 2.23 -5.45 9.38
CA GLU A 133 2.67 -6.83 9.54
C GLU A 133 3.61 -7.27 8.39
N ALA A 134 3.35 -6.84 7.15
CA ALA A 134 4.23 -7.10 6.02
C ALA A 134 5.63 -6.47 6.22
N MET A 135 5.69 -5.24 6.74
CA MET A 135 6.96 -4.58 7.03
C MET A 135 7.71 -5.25 8.19
N GLU A 136 7.00 -5.78 9.17
CA GLU A 136 7.61 -6.59 10.22
C GLU A 136 8.15 -7.92 9.66
N ALA A 137 7.34 -8.64 8.86
CA ALA A 137 7.78 -9.86 8.17
C ALA A 137 9.00 -9.61 7.27
N PHE A 138 9.04 -8.49 6.55
CA PHE A 138 10.19 -8.06 5.76
C PHE A 138 11.44 -7.86 6.63
N LYS A 139 11.32 -7.15 7.75
CA LYS A 139 12.40 -6.89 8.70
C LYS A 139 12.96 -8.18 9.28
N GLU A 140 12.10 -9.10 9.69
CA GLU A 140 12.42 -10.37 10.31
C GLU A 140 12.76 -11.48 9.30
N ARG A 141 12.42 -11.27 8.03
CA ARG A 141 12.50 -12.26 6.95
C ARG A 141 11.68 -13.51 7.24
N ASP A 142 10.48 -13.27 7.70
CA ASP A 142 9.54 -14.31 8.07
C ASP A 142 8.59 -14.60 6.92
N ALA A 143 8.89 -15.68 6.18
CA ALA A 143 8.07 -16.12 5.06
C ALA A 143 6.74 -16.74 5.53
N GLU A 144 6.69 -17.38 6.70
CA GLU A 144 5.46 -17.95 7.24
C GLU A 144 4.48 -16.85 7.60
N LYS A 145 4.96 -15.80 8.28
CA LYS A 145 4.16 -14.60 8.56
C LYS A 145 3.67 -13.94 7.27
N ALA A 146 4.51 -13.85 6.23
CA ALA A 146 4.10 -13.31 4.94
C ALA A 146 2.95 -14.11 4.30
N TYR A 147 2.97 -15.45 4.36
CA TYR A 147 1.86 -16.29 3.92
C TYR A 147 0.57 -16.04 4.70
N ASP A 148 0.67 -15.84 6.01
CA ASP A 148 -0.52 -15.59 6.85
C ASP A 148 -1.15 -14.22 6.56
N ILE A 149 -0.34 -13.21 6.22
CA ILE A 149 -0.83 -11.89 5.85
C ILE A 149 -1.63 -11.94 4.54
N CYS A 150 -1.21 -12.73 3.55
CA CYS A 150 -1.95 -12.88 2.29
C CYS A 150 -3.38 -13.40 2.52
N LYS A 151 -3.61 -14.24 3.54
CA LYS A 151 -4.96 -14.72 3.88
C LYS A 151 -5.87 -13.61 4.43
N LEU A 152 -5.30 -12.50 4.94
CA LEU A 152 -6.10 -11.36 5.40
C LEU A 152 -6.68 -10.57 4.23
N ASP A 153 -6.09 -10.70 3.05
CA ASP A 153 -6.57 -10.06 1.82
C ASP A 153 -7.94 -10.62 1.40
N ASP A 154 -8.21 -11.90 1.61
CA ASP A 154 -9.53 -12.51 1.39
C ASP A 154 -10.66 -11.73 2.10
N GLU A 155 -10.36 -11.16 3.29
CA GLU A 155 -11.33 -10.37 4.05
C GLU A 155 -11.54 -8.98 3.44
N VAL A 156 -10.49 -8.36 2.87
CA VAL A 156 -10.57 -7.09 2.15
C VAL A 156 -11.39 -7.27 0.86
N ASP A 157 -11.14 -8.34 0.14
CA ASP A 157 -11.87 -8.75 -1.05
C ASP A 157 -13.36 -8.98 -0.81
N LEU A 158 -13.68 -9.66 0.30
CA LEU A 158 -15.07 -9.88 0.69
C LEU A 158 -15.77 -8.53 0.96
N LEU A 159 -15.13 -7.65 1.71
CA LEU A 159 -15.65 -6.31 1.99
C LEU A 159 -15.83 -5.50 0.72
N TYR A 160 -14.90 -5.55 -0.22
CA TYR A 160 -15.02 -4.91 -1.53
C TYR A 160 -16.28 -5.39 -2.28
N LYS A 161 -16.51 -6.71 -2.35
CA LYS A 161 -17.69 -7.30 -2.99
C LYS A 161 -18.99 -6.85 -2.31
N GLU A 162 -18.97 -6.72 -0.98
CA GLU A 162 -20.12 -6.21 -0.22
C GLU A 162 -20.36 -4.72 -0.46
N VAL A 163 -19.32 -3.87 -0.45
CA VAL A 163 -19.42 -2.43 -0.77
C VAL A 163 -19.99 -2.25 -2.18
N PHE A 164 -19.50 -3.02 -3.14
CA PHE A 164 -20.00 -2.98 -4.52
C PHE A 164 -21.51 -3.26 -4.57
N LYS A 165 -21.96 -4.34 -3.92
CA LYS A 165 -23.40 -4.72 -3.87
C LYS A 165 -24.25 -3.64 -3.20
N ASP A 166 -23.81 -3.11 -2.07
CA ASP A 166 -24.53 -2.09 -1.31
C ASP A 166 -24.64 -0.79 -2.11
N THR A 167 -23.57 -0.41 -2.79
CA THR A 167 -23.53 0.80 -3.62
C THR A 167 -24.43 0.67 -4.85
N ILE A 168 -24.47 -0.48 -5.51
CA ILE A 168 -25.41 -0.71 -6.62
C ILE A 168 -26.86 -0.62 -6.14
N ASN A 169 -27.19 -1.17 -4.97
CA ASN A 169 -28.52 -1.05 -4.40
C ASN A 169 -28.87 0.41 -4.04
N TYR A 170 -27.91 1.18 -3.56
CA TYR A 170 -28.07 2.59 -3.27
C TYR A 170 -28.38 3.42 -4.53
N ILE A 171 -27.67 3.18 -5.63
CA ILE A 171 -27.88 3.85 -6.92
C ILE A 171 -29.25 3.47 -7.51
N LYS A 172 -29.65 2.19 -7.48
CA LYS A 172 -30.90 1.71 -8.05
C LYS A 172 -32.14 2.38 -7.44
N ASN A 173 -32.07 2.81 -6.21
CA ASN A 173 -33.19 3.42 -5.50
C ASN A 173 -33.35 4.91 -5.79
N ASP A 174 -32.34 5.58 -6.39
CA ASP A 174 -32.37 7.01 -6.62
C ASP A 174 -31.26 7.40 -7.63
N GLU A 175 -31.65 7.78 -8.84
CA GLU A 175 -30.72 8.13 -9.91
C GLU A 175 -29.85 9.36 -9.59
N THR A 176 -30.29 10.23 -8.68
CA THR A 176 -29.48 11.38 -8.22
C THR A 176 -28.23 10.95 -7.46
N LYS A 177 -28.16 9.69 -7.04
CA LYS A 177 -27.05 9.09 -6.29
C LYS A 177 -25.96 8.45 -7.16
N VAL A 178 -26.09 8.51 -8.48
CA VAL A 178 -25.15 7.86 -9.40
C VAL A 178 -23.73 8.40 -9.24
N ASP A 179 -23.56 9.70 -9.14
CA ASP A 179 -22.24 10.33 -9.02
C ASP A 179 -21.51 9.88 -7.73
N VAL A 180 -22.20 10.00 -6.60
CA VAL A 180 -21.68 9.57 -5.28
C VAL A 180 -21.38 8.08 -5.26
N GLY A 181 -22.34 7.27 -5.71
CA GLY A 181 -22.15 5.82 -5.71
C GLY A 181 -20.97 5.39 -6.59
N THR A 182 -20.81 6.02 -7.75
CA THR A 182 -19.65 5.76 -8.62
C THR A 182 -18.33 6.09 -7.93
N LYS A 183 -18.24 7.21 -7.24
CA LYS A 183 -17.04 7.58 -6.45
C LYS A 183 -16.74 6.56 -5.37
N LEU A 184 -17.75 6.06 -4.66
CA LEU A 184 -17.57 5.03 -3.63
C LEU A 184 -17.07 3.70 -4.21
N LEU A 185 -17.55 3.31 -5.41
CA LEU A 185 -17.05 2.13 -6.10
C LEU A 185 -15.55 2.28 -6.44
N PHE A 186 -15.13 3.45 -6.91
CA PHE A 186 -13.71 3.70 -7.18
C PHE A 186 -12.87 3.69 -5.90
N VAL A 187 -13.33 4.34 -4.82
CA VAL A 187 -12.61 4.31 -3.53
C VAL A 187 -12.46 2.87 -3.04
N SER A 188 -13.53 2.07 -3.09
CA SER A 188 -13.44 0.66 -2.70
C SER A 188 -12.47 -0.15 -3.57
N LYS A 189 -12.40 0.14 -4.88
CA LYS A 189 -11.44 -0.50 -5.78
C LYS A 189 -10.00 -0.07 -5.51
N TYR A 190 -9.77 1.18 -5.15
CA TYR A 190 -8.43 1.62 -4.76
C TYR A 190 -7.97 0.96 -3.44
N LEU A 191 -8.87 0.81 -2.48
CA LEU A 191 -8.56 0.08 -1.25
C LEU A 191 -8.22 -1.39 -1.53
N GLU A 192 -9.03 -2.08 -2.33
CA GLU A 192 -8.73 -3.47 -2.73
C GLU A 192 -7.37 -3.56 -3.43
N ARG A 193 -7.05 -2.65 -4.39
CA ARG A 193 -5.74 -2.65 -5.04
C ARG A 193 -4.57 -2.39 -4.07
N ILE A 194 -4.78 -1.60 -3.03
CA ILE A 194 -3.75 -1.43 -1.99
C ILE A 194 -3.54 -2.76 -1.25
N GLY A 195 -4.59 -3.53 -0.98
CA GLY A 195 -4.50 -4.90 -0.45
C GLY A 195 -3.69 -5.82 -1.36
N ASP A 196 -4.02 -5.85 -2.66
CA ASP A 196 -3.27 -6.60 -3.68
C ASP A 196 -1.77 -6.26 -3.66
N HIS A 197 -1.42 -4.98 -3.53
CA HIS A 197 -0.01 -4.57 -3.44
C HIS A 197 0.67 -5.04 -2.15
N VAL A 198 -0.06 -5.16 -1.03
CA VAL A 198 0.50 -5.77 0.19
C VAL A 198 0.75 -7.26 -0.02
N THR A 199 -0.14 -7.97 -0.71
CA THR A 199 0.08 -9.37 -1.08
C THR A 199 1.31 -9.52 -1.98
N ASN A 200 1.49 -8.67 -2.99
CA ASN A 200 2.72 -8.63 -3.80
C ASN A 200 3.98 -8.45 -2.93
N ILE A 201 3.93 -7.54 -1.95
CA ILE A 201 5.05 -7.34 -1.00
C ILE A 201 5.34 -8.64 -0.24
N CYS A 202 4.32 -9.36 0.22
CA CYS A 202 4.46 -10.64 0.91
C CYS A 202 5.09 -11.71 0.02
N GLU A 203 4.69 -11.81 -1.24
CA GLU A 203 5.30 -12.71 -2.24
C GLU A 203 6.80 -12.41 -2.43
N TRP A 204 7.17 -11.13 -2.49
CA TRP A 204 8.58 -10.72 -2.56
C TRP A 204 9.36 -11.07 -1.29
N ILE A 205 8.75 -11.02 -0.10
CA ILE A 205 9.36 -11.45 1.15
C ILE A 205 9.64 -12.95 1.11
N ILE A 206 8.67 -13.76 0.66
CA ILE A 206 8.80 -15.21 0.49
C ILE A 206 9.91 -15.53 -0.51
N PHE A 207 9.93 -14.87 -1.68
CA PHE A 207 10.99 -15.02 -2.66
C PHE A 207 12.38 -14.69 -2.08
N SER A 208 12.49 -13.60 -1.32
CA SER A 208 13.76 -13.21 -0.68
C SER A 208 14.34 -14.30 0.22
N LYS A 209 13.46 -15.02 0.92
CA LYS A 209 13.82 -16.09 1.87
C LYS A 209 14.11 -17.41 1.16
N ASN A 210 13.17 -17.86 0.31
CA ASN A 210 13.16 -19.21 -0.26
C ASN A 210 13.85 -19.28 -1.63
N GLY A 211 13.83 -18.18 -2.39
CA GLY A 211 14.33 -18.10 -3.76
C GLY A 211 13.35 -18.63 -4.81
N GLU A 212 12.11 -18.90 -4.43
CA GLU A 212 11.03 -19.39 -5.27
C GLU A 212 9.93 -18.32 -5.38
N TYR A 213 9.40 -18.14 -6.59
CA TYR A 213 8.24 -17.27 -6.81
C TYR A 213 6.97 -18.01 -6.41
N VAL A 214 6.10 -17.30 -5.71
CA VAL A 214 4.74 -17.74 -5.41
C VAL A 214 3.76 -16.72 -5.99
N ASP A 215 2.56 -17.15 -6.32
CA ASP A 215 1.44 -16.30 -6.71
C ASP A 215 0.30 -16.57 -5.74
N LEU A 216 -0.10 -15.57 -4.99
CA LEU A 216 -1.08 -15.68 -3.89
C LEU A 216 -2.28 -14.74 -4.10
N ASN A 217 -2.35 -14.07 -5.26
CA ASN A 217 -3.46 -13.19 -5.64
C ASN A 217 -4.54 -13.89 -6.50
N GLU A 218 -4.63 -15.25 -6.46
CA GLU A 218 -5.63 -16.02 -7.22
C GLU A 218 -6.95 -16.22 -6.46
#